data_4ff1e7b2060466930c0214bac859235d
#
_entry.id   4ff1e7b2060466930c0214bac859235d
#
_cell.length_a   1.000
_cell.length_b   1.000
_cell.length_c   1.000
_cell.angle_alpha   90.00
_cell.angle_beta   90.00
_cell.angle_gamma   90.00
#
_symmetry.space_group_name_H-M   'P 1'
#
loop_
_entity.id
_entity.type
_entity.pdbx_description
1 polymer ?
#
loop_
_entity_poly.entity_id
_entity_poly.type
_entity_poly.pdbx_seq_one_letter_code
_entity_poly.pdbx_strand_id
1 'polypeptide(L)'
;MATPESPYGPVVGGGRPVRVHHLTAAKAAGTKLVMLTAYDAPTARILDAAGTDLLLVGDSMGNVVLGYDSTLPVELDELVVATRSVARATTRALVVADLPFGSYEAGPAQALASAVRLVKVGANAVKLEGGRARTATIQALTQAGIPVMGH
;
A
#
# COMPACT_ATOMS: atom_id res chain seq x y z
N MET A 1 9.36 25.20 12.64
CA MET A 1 8.48 25.37 11.48
C MET A 1 7.16 24.67 11.78
N ALA A 2 6.04 25.39 11.75
CA ALA A 2 4.72 24.79 11.90
C ALA A 2 4.48 23.84 10.72
N THR A 3 4.02 22.62 11.00
CA THR A 3 3.56 21.67 9.96
C THR A 3 2.41 22.35 9.21
N PRO A 4 2.40 22.36 7.87
CA PRO A 4 1.29 22.93 7.13
C PRO A 4 0.01 22.20 7.54
N GLU A 5 -1.01 22.96 7.94
CA GLU A 5 -2.34 22.40 8.20
C GLU A 5 -2.86 21.84 6.89
N SER A 6 -3.13 20.54 6.88
CA SER A 6 -3.78 19.90 5.73
C SER A 6 -5.18 20.51 5.56
N PRO A 7 -5.61 20.90 4.33
CA PRO A 7 -6.96 21.37 4.09
C PRO A 7 -8.03 20.31 4.38
N TYR A 8 -7.63 19.09 4.65
CA TYR A 8 -8.51 17.96 4.96
C TYR A 8 -8.54 17.58 6.44
N GLY A 9 -7.97 18.42 7.33
CA GLY A 9 -7.92 18.20 8.77
C GLY A 9 -6.55 17.81 9.31
N PRO A 10 -6.46 17.44 10.59
CA PRO A 10 -5.18 17.14 11.22
C PRO A 10 -4.49 15.93 10.55
N VAL A 11 -3.22 16.10 10.23
CA VAL A 11 -2.37 15.04 9.62
C VAL A 11 -2.25 13.87 10.60
N VAL A 12 -2.67 12.69 10.17
CA VAL A 12 -2.58 11.47 10.97
C VAL A 12 -1.12 11.18 11.34
N GLY A 13 -0.88 10.80 12.60
CA GLY A 13 0.47 10.58 13.12
C GLY A 13 1.21 11.83 13.60
N GLY A 14 0.64 13.04 13.47
CA GLY A 14 1.24 14.27 13.97
C GLY A 14 2.64 14.55 13.41
N GLY A 15 2.85 14.31 12.11
CA GLY A 15 4.14 14.47 11.44
C GLY A 15 5.10 13.28 11.58
N ARG A 16 4.73 12.24 12.32
CA ARG A 16 5.47 10.98 12.43
C ARG A 16 5.06 10.00 11.32
N PRO A 17 5.86 8.94 11.06
CA PRO A 17 5.46 7.88 10.13
C PRO A 17 4.10 7.27 10.47
N VAL A 18 3.21 7.21 9.50
CA VAL A 18 1.89 6.59 9.65
C VAL A 18 2.05 5.08 9.84
N ARG A 19 1.33 4.54 10.82
CA ARG A 19 1.32 3.12 11.16
C ARG A 19 -0.10 2.58 11.15
N VAL A 20 -0.26 1.27 11.03
CA VAL A 20 -1.58 0.62 10.95
C VAL A 20 -2.51 1.00 12.10
N HIS A 21 -2.00 1.10 13.33
CA HIS A 21 -2.81 1.51 14.49
C HIS A 21 -3.36 2.93 14.38
N HIS A 22 -2.67 3.84 13.65
CA HIS A 22 -3.20 5.18 13.37
C HIS A 22 -4.45 5.14 12.50
N LEU A 23 -4.57 4.16 11.58
CA LEU A 23 -5.75 3.99 10.73
C LEU A 23 -6.97 3.60 11.58
N THR A 24 -6.78 2.69 12.54
CA THR A 24 -7.84 2.29 13.48
C THR A 24 -8.27 3.47 14.36
N ALA A 25 -7.32 4.24 14.86
CA ALA A 25 -7.61 5.43 15.66
C ALA A 25 -8.35 6.50 14.84
N ALA A 26 -7.93 6.77 13.61
CA ALA A 26 -8.58 7.70 12.70
C ALA A 26 -10.03 7.27 12.41
N LYS A 27 -10.27 5.97 12.16
CA LYS A 27 -11.61 5.44 11.98
C LYS A 27 -12.50 5.67 13.20
N ALA A 28 -12.00 5.39 14.40
CA ALA A 28 -12.73 5.61 15.65
C ALA A 28 -13.05 7.10 15.90
N ALA A 29 -12.15 7.99 15.48
CA ALA A 29 -12.32 9.44 15.60
C ALA A 29 -13.14 10.06 14.44
N GLY A 30 -13.55 9.30 13.44
CA GLY A 30 -14.21 9.82 12.23
C GLY A 30 -13.31 10.67 11.32
N THR A 31 -11.99 10.63 11.54
CA THR A 31 -11.01 11.37 10.74
C THR A 31 -10.86 10.72 9.36
N LYS A 32 -10.98 11.53 8.30
CA LYS A 32 -10.77 11.06 6.92
C LYS A 32 -9.29 10.88 6.64
N LEU A 33 -8.97 9.84 5.88
CA LEU A 33 -7.61 9.54 5.42
C LEU A 33 -7.51 9.78 3.92
N VAL A 34 -6.36 10.28 3.48
CA VAL A 34 -6.05 10.45 2.05
C VAL A 34 -5.13 9.33 1.62
N MET A 35 -5.56 8.56 0.62
CA MET A 35 -4.76 7.54 -0.04
C MET A 35 -4.67 7.85 -1.53
N LEU A 36 -3.44 7.89 -2.05
CA LEU A 36 -3.18 8.16 -3.46
C LEU A 36 -2.21 7.12 -4.03
N THR A 37 -2.30 6.84 -5.33
CA THR A 37 -1.38 5.95 -6.02
C THR A 37 -0.06 6.64 -6.30
N ALA A 38 1.04 5.88 -6.18
CA ALA A 38 2.38 6.30 -6.59
C ALA A 38 3.14 5.07 -7.12
N TYR A 39 3.87 5.23 -8.21
CA TYR A 39 4.58 4.14 -8.87
C TYR A 39 6.10 4.38 -8.97
N ASP A 40 6.56 5.58 -8.60
CA ASP A 40 7.95 6.02 -8.70
C ASP A 40 8.36 6.93 -7.53
N ALA A 41 9.67 7.13 -7.37
CA ALA A 41 10.23 7.92 -6.29
C ALA A 41 9.90 9.43 -6.37
N PRO A 42 9.92 10.10 -7.53
CA PRO A 42 9.54 11.51 -7.65
C PRO A 42 8.10 11.76 -7.19
N THR A 43 7.15 10.99 -7.71
CA THR A 43 5.72 11.09 -7.33
C THR A 43 5.52 10.82 -5.84
N ALA A 44 6.15 9.77 -5.30
CA ALA A 44 6.06 9.45 -3.88
C ALA A 44 6.54 10.59 -2.98
N ARG A 45 7.68 11.24 -3.30
CA ARG A 45 8.18 12.39 -2.54
C ARG A 45 7.22 13.56 -2.52
N ILE A 46 6.61 13.87 -3.67
CA ILE A 46 5.67 14.99 -3.80
C ILE A 46 4.44 14.71 -2.93
N LEU A 47 3.86 13.51 -3.04
CA LEU A 47 2.67 13.13 -2.29
C LEU A 47 2.93 13.01 -0.78
N ASP A 48 4.07 12.45 -0.39
CA ASP A 48 4.49 12.36 1.02
C ASP A 48 4.69 13.74 1.64
N ALA A 49 5.36 14.66 0.93
CA ALA A 49 5.56 16.03 1.35
C ALA A 49 4.25 16.84 1.41
N ALA A 50 3.27 16.51 0.54
CA ALA A 50 1.94 17.10 0.56
C ALA A 50 1.07 16.61 1.75
N GLY A 51 1.54 15.62 2.52
CA GLY A 51 0.82 15.12 3.71
C GLY A 51 -0.13 13.96 3.43
N THR A 52 -0.02 13.29 2.28
CA THR A 52 -0.81 12.07 1.99
C THR A 52 -0.57 11.01 3.09
N ASP A 53 -1.63 10.39 3.60
CA ASP A 53 -1.53 9.44 4.71
C ASP A 53 -1.08 8.05 4.28
N LEU A 54 -1.54 7.60 3.10
CA LEU A 54 -1.18 6.31 2.52
C LEU A 54 -0.77 6.48 1.06
N LEU A 55 0.24 5.73 0.63
CA LEU A 55 0.60 5.59 -0.78
C LEU A 55 0.31 4.15 -1.22
N LEU A 56 -0.44 4.01 -2.30
CA LEU A 56 -0.73 2.71 -2.92
C LEU A 56 0.18 2.49 -4.12
N VAL A 57 0.94 1.43 -4.09
CA VAL A 57 1.61 0.89 -5.28
C VAL A 57 0.68 -0.17 -5.85
N GLY A 58 -0.23 0.28 -6.73
CA GLY A 58 -1.30 -0.53 -7.29
C GLY A 58 -0.88 -1.25 -8.58
N ASP A 59 -1.53 -2.38 -8.88
CA ASP A 59 -1.39 -3.07 -10.17
C ASP A 59 -1.92 -2.22 -11.34
N SER A 60 -2.72 -1.17 -11.05
CA SER A 60 -3.10 -0.13 -12.00
C SER A 60 -1.89 0.56 -12.68
N MET A 61 -0.66 0.37 -12.16
CA MET A 61 0.55 0.76 -12.88
C MET A 61 0.63 0.12 -14.28
N GLY A 62 0.03 -1.06 -14.46
CA GLY A 62 -0.05 -1.72 -15.76
C GLY A 62 -0.65 -0.82 -16.82
N ASN A 63 -1.79 -0.19 -16.51
CA ASN A 63 -2.46 0.74 -17.42
C ASN A 63 -1.74 2.10 -17.49
N VAL A 64 -1.36 2.66 -16.32
CA VAL A 64 -0.92 4.05 -16.21
C VAL A 64 0.54 4.24 -16.63
N VAL A 65 1.40 3.26 -16.35
CA VAL A 65 2.86 3.37 -16.55
C VAL A 65 3.36 2.45 -17.65
N LEU A 66 2.87 1.18 -17.67
CA LEU A 66 3.39 0.16 -18.58
C LEU A 66 2.64 0.09 -19.92
N GLY A 67 1.46 0.76 -20.02
CA GLY A 67 0.68 0.81 -21.25
C GLY A 67 -0.08 -0.47 -21.58
N TYR A 68 -0.33 -1.34 -20.58
CA TYR A 68 -1.17 -2.52 -20.77
C TYR A 68 -2.65 -2.14 -20.86
N ASP A 69 -3.43 -2.90 -21.63
CA ASP A 69 -4.88 -2.69 -21.73
C ASP A 69 -5.67 -3.10 -20.47
N SER A 70 -5.03 -3.89 -19.59
CA SER A 70 -5.60 -4.32 -18.30
C SER A 70 -4.50 -4.53 -17.26
N THR A 71 -4.89 -4.78 -16.00
CA THR A 71 -3.93 -5.08 -14.93
C THR A 71 -3.47 -6.55 -14.92
N LEU A 72 -4.14 -7.43 -15.68
CA LEU A 72 -3.85 -8.88 -15.69
C LEU A 72 -2.40 -9.25 -16.05
N PRO A 73 -1.71 -8.56 -16.99
CA PRO A 73 -0.33 -8.89 -17.34
C PRO A 73 0.71 -8.44 -16.30
N VAL A 74 0.30 -7.65 -15.29
CA VAL A 74 1.26 -7.10 -14.32
C VAL A 74 1.88 -8.20 -13.48
N GLU A 75 3.20 -8.32 -13.56
CA GLU A 75 3.97 -9.30 -12.81
C GLU A 75 4.34 -8.80 -11.42
N LEU A 76 4.46 -9.73 -10.47
CA LEU A 76 4.89 -9.40 -9.10
C LEU A 76 6.25 -8.68 -9.06
N ASP A 77 7.15 -9.01 -10.00
CA ASP A 77 8.47 -8.38 -10.08
C ASP A 77 8.39 -6.89 -10.41
N GLU A 78 7.44 -6.48 -11.22
CA GLU A 78 7.18 -5.08 -11.56
C GLU A 78 6.70 -4.32 -10.32
N LEU A 79 5.76 -4.91 -9.55
CA LEU A 79 5.30 -4.35 -8.27
C LEU A 79 6.44 -4.27 -7.23
N VAL A 80 7.33 -5.25 -7.18
CA VAL A 80 8.50 -5.24 -6.28
C VAL A 80 9.43 -4.05 -6.61
N VAL A 81 9.69 -3.80 -7.91
CA VAL A 81 10.51 -2.67 -8.34
C VAL A 81 9.85 -1.33 -7.98
N ALA A 82 8.59 -1.15 -8.33
CA ALA A 82 7.83 0.06 -8.04
C ALA A 82 7.72 0.30 -6.51
N THR A 83 7.37 -0.73 -5.73
CA THR A 83 7.28 -0.65 -4.26
C THR A 83 8.61 -0.22 -3.64
N ARG A 84 9.73 -0.78 -4.09
CA ARG A 84 11.06 -0.38 -3.63
C ARG A 84 11.34 1.09 -3.91
N SER A 85 10.96 1.57 -5.08
CA SER A 85 11.15 2.96 -5.50
C SER A 85 10.33 3.91 -4.61
N VAL A 86 9.04 3.62 -4.43
CA VAL A 86 8.13 4.42 -3.59
C VAL A 86 8.56 4.39 -2.12
N ALA A 87 8.83 3.22 -1.56
CA ALA A 87 9.17 3.08 -0.14
C ALA A 87 10.44 3.83 0.25
N ARG A 88 11.47 3.84 -0.63
CA ARG A 88 12.71 4.59 -0.39
C ARG A 88 12.55 6.10 -0.45
N ALA A 89 11.51 6.57 -1.12
CA ALA A 89 11.23 7.99 -1.30
C ALA A 89 10.24 8.53 -0.26
N THR A 90 9.60 7.65 0.50
CA THR A 90 8.56 7.95 1.48
C THR A 90 9.13 8.00 2.89
N THR A 91 8.82 9.03 3.65
CA THR A 91 9.28 9.22 5.04
C THR A 91 8.14 9.12 6.04
N ARG A 92 6.92 9.50 5.66
CA ARG A 92 5.76 9.58 6.54
C ARG A 92 4.63 8.63 6.14
N ALA A 93 4.19 8.68 4.90
CA ALA A 93 3.02 7.92 4.44
C ALA A 93 3.20 6.40 4.64
N LEU A 94 2.09 5.71 4.95
CA LEU A 94 2.08 4.24 5.00
C LEU A 94 2.02 3.70 3.57
N VAL A 95 3.01 2.90 3.19
CA VAL A 95 3.09 2.30 1.85
C VAL A 95 2.34 0.97 1.82
N VAL A 96 1.32 0.89 0.96
CA VAL A 96 0.56 -0.33 0.67
C VAL A 96 0.93 -0.80 -0.73
N ALA A 97 1.19 -2.08 -0.91
CA ALA A 97 1.48 -2.67 -2.22
C ALA A 97 0.44 -3.73 -2.59
N ASP A 98 -0.04 -3.68 -3.84
CA ASP A 98 -0.95 -4.70 -4.34
C ASP A 98 -0.23 -6.04 -4.54
N LEU A 99 -0.97 -7.12 -4.26
CA LEU A 99 -0.67 -8.44 -4.79
C LEU A 99 -1.34 -8.52 -6.17
N PRO A 100 -0.59 -8.54 -7.29
CA PRO A 100 -1.17 -8.58 -8.62
C PRO A 100 -1.84 -9.93 -8.88
N PHE A 101 -2.72 -9.98 -9.88
CA PHE A 101 -3.37 -11.22 -10.32
C PHE A 101 -2.32 -12.31 -10.61
N GLY A 102 -2.61 -13.54 -10.19
CA GLY A 102 -1.69 -14.67 -10.32
C GLY A 102 -0.69 -14.83 -9.16
N SER A 103 -0.59 -13.84 -8.25
CA SER A 103 0.37 -13.85 -7.14
C SER A 103 -0.18 -14.40 -5.82
N TYR A 104 -1.51 -14.64 -5.71
CA TYR A 104 -2.16 -15.10 -4.47
C TYR A 104 -3.34 -16.07 -4.68
N GLU A 105 -3.75 -16.32 -5.92
CA GLU A 105 -4.93 -17.13 -6.25
C GLU A 105 -4.73 -18.61 -5.96
N ALA A 106 -3.51 -19.13 -6.05
CA ALA A 106 -3.21 -20.53 -5.77
C ALA A 106 -3.27 -20.89 -4.26
N GLY A 107 -3.48 -19.89 -3.40
CA GLY A 107 -3.74 -20.11 -1.98
C GLY A 107 -2.79 -19.38 -1.02
N PRO A 108 -2.99 -19.61 0.31
CA PRO A 108 -2.29 -18.84 1.35
C PRO A 108 -0.76 -18.90 1.28
N ALA A 109 -0.18 -20.03 0.93
CA ALA A 109 1.28 -20.18 0.86
C ALA A 109 1.89 -19.32 -0.26
N GLN A 110 1.25 -19.27 -1.43
CA GLN A 110 1.66 -18.40 -2.53
C GLN A 110 1.55 -16.93 -2.12
N ALA A 111 0.39 -16.55 -1.57
CA ALA A 111 0.16 -15.18 -1.13
C ALA A 111 1.19 -14.72 -0.10
N LEU A 112 1.54 -15.58 0.86
CA LEU A 112 2.56 -15.29 1.87
C LEU A 112 3.94 -15.08 1.24
N ALA A 113 4.35 -15.95 0.31
CA ALA A 113 5.62 -15.81 -0.40
C ALA A 113 5.68 -14.50 -1.20
N SER A 114 4.59 -14.13 -1.89
CA SER A 114 4.48 -12.89 -2.65
C SER A 114 4.51 -11.66 -1.74
N ALA A 115 3.72 -11.66 -0.66
CA ALA A 115 3.66 -10.56 0.29
C ALA A 115 5.01 -10.31 0.98
N VAL A 116 5.75 -11.38 1.35
CA VAL A 116 7.09 -11.26 1.93
C VAL A 116 8.04 -10.51 0.99
N ARG A 117 7.96 -10.71 -0.31
CA ARG A 117 8.79 -10.00 -1.29
C ARG A 117 8.50 -8.49 -1.27
N LEU A 118 7.23 -8.09 -1.21
CA LEU A 118 6.81 -6.69 -1.14
C LEU A 118 7.21 -6.03 0.19
N VAL A 119 7.00 -6.72 1.31
CA VAL A 119 7.42 -6.22 2.64
C VAL A 119 8.93 -6.04 2.72
N LYS A 120 9.73 -6.98 2.20
CA LYS A 120 11.19 -6.87 2.18
C LYS A 120 11.72 -5.67 1.40
N VAL A 121 10.97 -5.15 0.46
CA VAL A 121 11.35 -3.93 -0.30
C VAL A 121 10.74 -2.65 0.25
N GLY A 122 9.97 -2.74 1.35
CA GLY A 122 9.54 -1.59 2.15
C GLY A 122 8.04 -1.36 2.22
N ALA A 123 7.19 -2.25 1.68
CA ALA A 123 5.75 -2.16 1.93
C ALA A 123 5.44 -2.33 3.42
N ASN A 124 4.54 -1.52 3.95
CA ASN A 124 4.05 -1.61 5.33
C ASN A 124 2.79 -2.51 5.44
N ALA A 125 2.09 -2.70 4.34
CA ALA A 125 0.91 -3.53 4.21
C ALA A 125 0.81 -4.03 2.76
N VAL A 126 0.02 -5.07 2.54
CA VAL A 126 -0.34 -5.54 1.20
C VAL A 126 -1.83 -5.39 0.97
N LYS A 127 -2.25 -5.23 -0.30
CA LYS A 127 -3.65 -5.24 -0.69
C LYS A 127 -3.92 -6.47 -1.56
N LEU A 128 -5.10 -7.07 -1.41
CA LEU A 128 -5.60 -8.15 -2.25
C LEU A 128 -7.12 -8.07 -2.39
N GLU A 129 -7.64 -8.69 -3.44
CA GLU A 129 -9.03 -8.67 -3.80
C GLU A 129 -9.71 -10.02 -3.61
N GLY A 130 -11.06 -10.03 -3.69
CA GLY A 130 -11.87 -11.25 -3.65
C GLY A 130 -12.65 -11.47 -2.36
N GLY A 131 -12.55 -10.56 -1.40
CA GLY A 131 -13.41 -10.52 -0.21
C GLY A 131 -13.47 -11.85 0.55
N ARG A 132 -14.68 -12.34 0.79
CA ARG A 132 -14.94 -13.55 1.60
C ARG A 132 -14.22 -14.81 1.09
N ALA A 133 -14.07 -14.96 -0.22
CA ALA A 133 -13.38 -16.12 -0.81
C ALA A 133 -11.89 -16.17 -0.45
N ARG A 134 -11.30 -15.07 -0.01
CA ARG A 134 -9.89 -14.95 0.38
C ARG A 134 -9.65 -14.93 1.89
N THR A 135 -10.65 -15.25 2.70
CA THR A 135 -10.53 -15.21 4.18
C THR A 135 -9.34 -16.03 4.69
N ALA A 136 -9.12 -17.24 4.20
CA ALA A 136 -8.00 -18.07 4.61
C ALA A 136 -6.65 -17.46 4.25
N THR A 137 -6.56 -16.82 3.09
CA THR A 137 -5.36 -16.09 2.62
C THR A 137 -5.08 -14.89 3.51
N ILE A 138 -6.10 -14.07 3.78
CA ILE A 138 -5.98 -12.89 4.67
C ILE A 138 -5.55 -13.33 6.06
N GLN A 139 -6.15 -14.40 6.59
CA GLN A 139 -5.80 -14.95 7.90
C GLN A 139 -4.33 -15.39 7.95
N ALA A 140 -3.84 -16.10 6.94
CA ALA A 140 -2.43 -16.53 6.89
C ALA A 140 -1.46 -15.34 6.86
N LEU A 141 -1.75 -14.30 6.06
CA LEU A 141 -0.94 -13.08 6.00
C LEU A 141 -0.92 -12.34 7.34
N THR A 142 -2.09 -12.15 7.97
CA THR A 142 -2.19 -11.43 9.24
C THR A 142 -1.56 -12.22 10.41
N GLN A 143 -1.68 -13.54 10.44
CA GLN A 143 -0.98 -14.39 11.40
C GLN A 143 0.54 -14.35 11.24
N ALA A 144 1.03 -14.14 10.01
CA ALA A 144 2.46 -13.91 9.74
C ALA A 144 2.92 -12.48 10.08
N GLY A 145 2.04 -11.62 10.62
CA GLY A 145 2.34 -10.24 10.98
C GLY A 145 2.33 -9.25 9.82
N ILE A 146 1.78 -9.65 8.65
CA ILE A 146 1.67 -8.77 7.48
C ILE A 146 0.27 -8.13 7.49
N PRO A 147 0.16 -6.79 7.64
CA PRO A 147 -1.13 -6.11 7.55
C PRO A 147 -1.73 -6.23 6.15
N VAL A 148 -3.06 -6.39 6.09
CA VAL A 148 -3.79 -6.59 4.83
C VAL A 148 -4.86 -5.52 4.68
N MET A 149 -4.90 -4.90 3.50
CA MET A 149 -6.01 -4.09 3.02
C MET A 149 -6.86 -4.98 2.10
N GLY A 150 -8.09 -5.24 2.50
CA GLY A 150 -9.06 -6.00 1.69
C GLY A 150 -9.78 -5.09 0.70
N HIS A 151 -10.05 -5.62 -0.50
CA HIS A 151 -10.80 -4.92 -1.53
C HIS A 151 -11.86 -5.82 -2.17
#